data_6d63abc0ec0c22b0b12ec503af09ff14
#
_entry.id   6d63abc0ec0c22b0b12ec503af09ff14
#
_cell.length_a   1.000
_cell.length_b   1.000
_cell.length_c   1.000
_cell.angle_alpha   90.00
_cell.angle_beta   90.00
_cell.angle_gamma   90.00
#
_symmetry.space_group_name_H-M   'P 1'
#
loop_
_entity.id
_entity.type
_entity.pdbx_description
1 polymer ?
#
loop_
_entity_poly.entity_id
_entity_poly.type
_entity_poly.pdbx_seq_one_letter_code
_entity_poly.pdbx_strand_id
1 'polypeptide(L)'
;MNILAEAESNAAISILHALGLDKGCSIGINLKVKVKLVSEPQEIKEDFHQLFQSIEMVWKEHGFPLPDKYGWQVSSEIPIGQGLKSSSAISCAAIKALNEATWTGLNESEIVDIAVSSQRKCGCTITGSMDDTWASISSGWKLVDPKKSASESVILEGEIEDEMIIFLILRGSRSNIIKVSNFKEQSRIFERALDSILQDSIFQAISTNGMAVAAATEDDEAVR
;
A
#
# COMPACT_ATOMS: atom_id res chain seq x y z
N MET A 1 13.33 -0.26 -28.09
CA MET A 1 12.94 -0.55 -26.70
C MET A 1 11.66 -1.38 -26.73
N ASN A 2 11.73 -2.62 -26.25
CA ASN A 2 10.59 -3.52 -26.20
C ASN A 2 10.06 -3.59 -24.75
N ILE A 3 8.75 -3.76 -24.58
CA ILE A 3 8.15 -4.06 -23.30
C ILE A 3 8.34 -5.55 -23.04
N LEU A 4 8.97 -5.91 -21.92
CA LEU A 4 9.14 -7.28 -21.45
C LEU A 4 7.89 -7.76 -20.71
N ALA A 5 7.34 -6.90 -19.85
CA ALA A 5 6.07 -7.08 -19.17
C ALA A 5 5.51 -5.75 -18.71
N GLU A 6 4.20 -5.70 -18.45
CA GLU A 6 3.56 -4.55 -17.78
C GLU A 6 2.50 -5.03 -16.79
N ALA A 7 2.37 -4.32 -15.68
CA ALA A 7 1.34 -4.61 -14.70
C ALA A 7 0.79 -3.34 -14.06
N GLU A 8 -0.42 -3.48 -13.52
CA GLU A 8 -1.13 -2.40 -12.83
C GLU A 8 -1.46 -2.79 -11.40
N SER A 9 -1.56 -1.78 -10.54
CA SER A 9 -2.08 -1.88 -9.18
C SER A 9 -2.84 -0.63 -8.80
N ASN A 10 -3.67 -0.72 -7.78
CA ASN A 10 -4.56 0.35 -7.37
C ASN A 10 -3.99 1.15 -6.21
N ALA A 11 -4.36 2.43 -6.12
CA ALA A 11 -4.27 3.20 -4.89
C ALA A 11 -5.18 2.61 -3.81
N ALA A 12 -4.96 3.00 -2.56
CA ALA A 12 -5.79 2.56 -1.45
C ALA A 12 -6.04 3.68 -0.44
N ILE A 13 -7.11 3.50 0.33
CA ILE A 13 -7.44 4.31 1.51
C ILE A 13 -7.55 3.44 2.75
N SER A 14 -7.16 3.98 3.91
CA SER A 14 -7.22 3.25 5.18
C SER A 14 -8.62 3.28 5.77
N ILE A 15 -9.13 2.10 6.13
CA ILE A 15 -10.31 1.90 6.97
C ILE A 15 -9.87 1.89 8.44
N LEU A 16 -8.69 1.31 8.73
CA LEU A 16 -8.04 1.33 10.05
C LEU A 16 -6.54 1.50 9.87
N HIS A 17 -5.96 2.53 10.48
CA HIS A 17 -4.52 2.79 10.39
C HIS A 17 -3.71 1.90 11.34
N ALA A 18 -2.74 1.15 10.80
CA ALA A 18 -2.00 0.13 11.54
C ALA A 18 -1.19 0.67 12.75
N LEU A 19 -0.80 1.94 12.76
CA LEU A 19 -0.04 2.54 13.87
C LEU A 19 -0.83 2.63 15.19
N GLY A 20 -2.17 2.61 15.13
CA GLY A 20 -3.00 2.68 16.33
C GLY A 20 -2.98 1.40 17.16
N LEU A 21 -3.22 0.25 16.51
CA LEU A 21 -3.49 -1.03 17.18
C LEU A 21 -2.61 -2.19 16.69
N ASP A 22 -1.57 -1.94 15.89
CA ASP A 22 -0.80 -2.99 15.22
C ASP A 22 -1.68 -3.93 14.36
N LYS A 23 -2.80 -3.41 13.86
CA LYS A 23 -3.69 -4.02 12.88
C LYS A 23 -4.06 -2.98 11.87
N GLY A 24 -4.03 -3.31 10.59
CA GLY A 24 -4.36 -2.41 9.50
C GLY A 24 -5.54 -2.94 8.69
N CYS A 25 -6.32 -2.02 8.14
CA CYS A 25 -7.37 -2.34 7.19
C CYS A 25 -7.41 -1.26 6.13
N SER A 26 -7.31 -1.65 4.87
CA SER A 26 -7.36 -0.74 3.73
C SER A 26 -8.23 -1.32 2.61
N ILE A 27 -8.74 -0.44 1.74
CA ILE A 27 -9.51 -0.81 0.55
C ILE A 27 -8.92 -0.12 -0.67
N GLY A 28 -8.86 -0.84 -1.79
CA GLY A 28 -8.43 -0.31 -3.08
C GLY A 28 -9.40 0.72 -3.64
N ILE A 29 -8.87 1.73 -4.34
CA ILE A 29 -9.65 2.72 -5.07
C ILE A 29 -9.19 2.77 -6.52
N ASN A 30 -10.07 3.20 -7.44
CA ASN A 30 -9.82 3.19 -8.87
C ASN A 30 -8.93 4.37 -9.34
N LEU A 31 -7.76 4.50 -8.71
CA LEU A 31 -6.62 5.27 -9.22
C LEU A 31 -5.48 4.30 -9.43
N LYS A 32 -4.90 4.29 -10.62
CA LYS A 32 -3.96 3.24 -10.99
C LYS A 32 -2.53 3.73 -11.10
N VAL A 33 -1.61 2.84 -10.77
CA VAL A 33 -0.23 2.90 -11.23
C VAL A 33 0.01 1.76 -12.20
N LYS A 34 0.70 2.06 -13.29
CA LYS A 34 1.18 1.11 -14.28
C LYS A 34 2.70 1.10 -14.26
N VAL A 35 3.30 -0.07 -14.14
CA VAL A 35 4.73 -0.29 -14.21
C VAL A 35 5.03 -1.18 -15.40
N LYS A 36 6.02 -0.76 -16.21
CA LYS A 36 6.55 -1.53 -17.34
C LYS A 36 7.99 -1.91 -17.05
N LEU A 37 8.31 -3.16 -17.32
CA LEU A 37 9.67 -3.65 -17.45
C LEU A 37 10.04 -3.61 -18.93
N VAL A 38 11.09 -2.90 -19.28
CA VAL A 38 11.52 -2.69 -20.68
C VAL A 38 12.91 -3.26 -20.92
N SER A 39 13.25 -3.57 -22.18
CA SER A 39 14.50 -4.27 -22.57
C SER A 39 15.77 -3.41 -22.48
N GLU A 40 15.66 -2.16 -22.08
CA GLU A 40 16.78 -1.22 -22.03
C GLU A 40 16.82 -0.50 -20.68
N PRO A 41 18.02 -0.30 -20.08
CA PRO A 41 18.16 0.46 -18.85
C PRO A 41 17.56 1.87 -18.96
N GLN A 42 16.80 2.30 -17.95
CA GLN A 42 16.22 3.61 -17.87
C GLN A 42 16.39 4.19 -16.46
N GLU A 43 16.59 5.50 -16.37
CA GLU A 43 16.62 6.22 -15.11
C GLU A 43 15.19 6.52 -14.65
N ILE A 44 14.87 6.16 -13.42
CA ILE A 44 13.59 6.50 -12.78
C ILE A 44 13.77 7.84 -12.07
N LYS A 45 13.12 8.88 -12.59
CA LYS A 45 13.31 10.26 -12.12
C LYS A 45 12.78 10.55 -10.70
N GLU A 46 11.86 9.72 -10.20
CA GLU A 46 11.11 9.98 -8.95
C GLU A 46 11.17 8.81 -7.95
N ASP A 47 12.26 8.02 -7.96
CA ASP A 47 12.46 6.96 -6.96
C ASP A 47 13.22 7.50 -5.72
N PHE A 48 12.57 8.41 -4.98
CA PHE A 48 13.19 9.10 -3.83
C PHE A 48 13.63 8.18 -2.69
N HIS A 49 13.05 6.98 -2.59
CA HIS A 49 13.37 6.01 -1.55
C HIS A 49 14.17 4.81 -2.07
N GLN A 50 14.60 4.82 -3.33
CA GLN A 50 15.25 3.67 -3.98
C GLN A 50 14.38 2.39 -3.89
N LEU A 51 13.07 2.56 -4.06
CA LEU A 51 12.09 1.47 -3.93
C LEU A 51 12.34 0.37 -4.95
N PHE A 52 12.61 0.73 -6.23
CA PHE A 52 12.92 -0.25 -7.28
C PHE A 52 14.20 -1.04 -6.99
N GLN A 53 15.23 -0.36 -6.50
CA GLN A 53 16.45 -1.05 -6.07
C GLN A 53 16.17 -2.04 -4.94
N SER A 54 15.32 -1.67 -3.98
CA SER A 54 14.92 -2.54 -2.87
C SER A 54 14.08 -3.73 -3.35
N ILE A 55 13.19 -3.54 -4.33
CA ILE A 55 12.44 -4.63 -4.96
C ILE A 55 13.39 -5.62 -5.62
N GLU A 56 14.35 -5.14 -6.42
CA GLU A 56 15.34 -6.01 -7.08
C GLU A 56 16.21 -6.78 -6.09
N MET A 57 16.59 -6.13 -4.97
CA MET A 57 17.37 -6.79 -3.92
C MET A 57 16.55 -7.92 -3.26
N VAL A 58 15.31 -7.64 -2.85
CA VAL A 58 14.43 -8.64 -2.23
C VAL A 58 14.11 -9.77 -3.21
N TRP A 59 13.87 -9.46 -4.48
CA TRP A 59 13.65 -10.43 -5.54
C TRP A 59 14.82 -11.41 -5.69
N LYS A 60 16.05 -10.89 -5.70
CA LYS A 60 17.29 -11.68 -5.74
C LYS A 60 17.51 -12.50 -4.48
N GLU A 61 17.19 -11.95 -3.30
CA GLU A 61 17.27 -12.67 -2.01
C GLU A 61 16.38 -13.91 -1.97
N HIS A 62 15.26 -13.90 -2.71
CA HIS A 62 14.41 -15.08 -2.91
C HIS A 62 14.94 -16.06 -3.98
N GLY A 63 16.06 -15.74 -4.62
CA GLY A 63 16.65 -16.57 -5.66
C GLY A 63 15.95 -16.49 -7.02
N PHE A 64 15.09 -15.49 -7.22
CA PHE A 64 14.35 -15.34 -8.48
C PHE A 64 15.22 -14.70 -9.57
N PRO A 65 15.04 -15.10 -10.84
CA PRO A 65 15.80 -14.58 -11.95
C PRO A 65 15.41 -13.13 -12.28
N LEU A 66 16.35 -12.37 -12.82
CA LEU A 66 16.09 -11.09 -13.47
C LEU A 66 16.48 -11.16 -14.94
N PRO A 67 15.85 -10.40 -15.84
CA PRO A 67 16.31 -10.29 -17.22
C PRO A 67 17.74 -9.72 -17.29
N ASP A 68 18.53 -10.14 -18.28
CA ASP A 68 19.93 -9.70 -18.44
C ASP A 68 20.07 -8.18 -18.60
N LYS A 69 19.13 -7.58 -19.32
CA LYS A 69 19.04 -6.13 -19.53
C LYS A 69 17.60 -5.70 -19.37
N TYR A 70 17.38 -4.73 -18.52
CA TYR A 70 16.04 -4.16 -18.30
C TYR A 70 16.12 -2.75 -17.73
N GLY A 71 14.99 -2.07 -17.77
CA GLY A 71 14.75 -0.80 -17.11
C GLY A 71 13.29 -0.70 -16.70
N TRP A 72 12.97 0.29 -15.88
CA TRP A 72 11.65 0.53 -15.36
C TRP A 72 11.03 1.76 -15.98
N GLN A 73 9.74 1.69 -16.30
CA GLN A 73 8.91 2.85 -16.63
C GLN A 73 7.67 2.85 -15.75
N VAL A 74 7.36 3.99 -15.17
CA VAL A 74 6.22 4.18 -14.27
C VAL A 74 5.31 5.25 -14.82
N SER A 75 4.00 4.95 -14.84
CA SER A 75 2.94 5.93 -15.09
C SER A 75 1.93 5.81 -13.95
N SER A 76 1.65 6.90 -13.26
CA SER A 76 0.81 6.91 -12.07
C SER A 76 -0.24 8.00 -12.13
N GLU A 77 -1.49 7.63 -11.83
CA GLU A 77 -2.58 8.55 -11.54
C GLU A 77 -2.60 8.93 -10.04
N ILE A 78 -1.80 8.24 -9.22
CA ILE A 78 -1.81 8.38 -7.76
C ILE A 78 -0.96 9.59 -7.36
N PRO A 79 -1.53 10.61 -6.72
CA PRO A 79 -0.76 11.74 -6.19
C PRO A 79 0.24 11.28 -5.13
N ILE A 80 1.52 11.59 -5.34
CA ILE A 80 2.61 11.18 -4.43
C ILE A 80 2.51 11.97 -3.11
N GLY A 81 2.75 11.30 -1.98
CA GLY A 81 2.82 11.95 -0.67
C GLY A 81 1.47 12.38 -0.08
N GLN A 82 0.34 12.03 -0.72
CA GLN A 82 -1.01 12.40 -0.29
C GLN A 82 -1.72 11.30 0.55
N GLY A 83 -0.99 10.26 0.97
CA GLY A 83 -1.55 9.19 1.79
C GLY A 83 -2.36 8.13 1.03
N LEU A 84 -2.31 8.15 -0.31
CA LEU A 84 -3.04 7.23 -1.19
C LEU A 84 -2.25 5.95 -1.53
N LYS A 85 -1.24 5.64 -0.72
CA LYS A 85 -0.51 4.36 -0.73
C LYS A 85 0.28 4.08 -2.02
N SER A 86 0.80 5.13 -2.65
CA SER A 86 1.55 5.02 -3.91
C SER A 86 2.74 4.04 -3.86
N SER A 87 3.46 3.96 -2.73
CA SER A 87 4.58 3.01 -2.58
C SER A 87 4.12 1.55 -2.62
N SER A 88 3.00 1.21 -1.98
CA SER A 88 2.42 -0.13 -2.01
C SER A 88 1.94 -0.49 -3.42
N ALA A 89 1.25 0.45 -4.09
CA ALA A 89 0.80 0.25 -5.46
C ALA A 89 1.96 0.06 -6.44
N ILE A 90 3.01 0.91 -6.37
CA ILE A 90 4.21 0.78 -7.21
C ILE A 90 4.92 -0.57 -6.95
N SER A 91 5.09 -0.95 -5.68
CA SER A 91 5.74 -2.23 -5.33
C SER A 91 4.99 -3.41 -5.92
N CYS A 92 3.66 -3.45 -5.75
CA CYS A 92 2.83 -4.52 -6.29
C CYS A 92 2.91 -4.58 -7.82
N ALA A 93 2.76 -3.45 -8.51
CA ALA A 93 2.82 -3.41 -9.96
C ALA A 93 4.20 -3.83 -10.49
N ALA A 94 5.30 -3.40 -9.83
CA ALA A 94 6.65 -3.77 -10.22
C ALA A 94 6.93 -5.27 -10.03
N ILE A 95 6.49 -5.84 -8.89
CA ILE A 95 6.68 -7.27 -8.62
C ILE A 95 5.82 -8.12 -9.55
N LYS A 96 4.59 -7.71 -9.85
CA LYS A 96 3.75 -8.37 -10.85
C LYS A 96 4.40 -8.34 -12.24
N ALA A 97 5.00 -7.23 -12.64
CA ALA A 97 5.72 -7.14 -13.91
C ALA A 97 6.96 -8.05 -13.94
N LEU A 98 7.74 -8.14 -12.83
CA LEU A 98 8.83 -9.12 -12.73
C LEU A 98 8.32 -10.56 -12.80
N ASN A 99 7.27 -10.88 -12.05
CA ASN A 99 6.65 -12.20 -12.02
C ASN A 99 6.25 -12.66 -13.44
N GLU A 100 5.63 -11.76 -14.22
CA GLU A 100 5.26 -12.01 -15.61
C GLU A 100 6.49 -12.17 -16.52
N ALA A 101 7.44 -11.23 -16.45
CA ALA A 101 8.64 -11.23 -17.32
C ALA A 101 9.54 -12.45 -17.11
N THR A 102 9.57 -12.99 -15.90
CA THR A 102 10.46 -14.09 -15.50
C THR A 102 9.75 -15.43 -15.34
N TRP A 103 8.42 -15.46 -15.51
CA TRP A 103 7.59 -16.67 -15.37
C TRP A 103 7.79 -17.35 -13.99
N THR A 104 7.99 -16.54 -12.94
CA THR A 104 8.26 -17.06 -11.59
C THR A 104 7.02 -17.74 -10.98
N GLY A 105 5.80 -17.33 -11.37
CA GLY A 105 4.56 -18.00 -10.97
C GLY A 105 4.11 -17.69 -9.55
N LEU A 106 4.45 -16.52 -9.02
CA LEU A 106 4.04 -16.08 -7.67
C LEU A 106 2.53 -15.87 -7.59
N ASN A 107 1.94 -16.30 -6.48
CA ASN A 107 0.58 -15.95 -6.12
C ASN A 107 0.51 -14.57 -5.43
N GLU A 108 -0.71 -14.08 -5.14
CA GLU A 108 -0.92 -12.75 -4.55
C GLU A 108 -0.24 -12.59 -3.18
N SER A 109 -0.30 -13.58 -2.30
CA SER A 109 0.31 -13.48 -0.97
C SER A 109 1.83 -13.41 -1.04
N GLU A 110 2.46 -14.13 -1.97
CA GLU A 110 3.91 -14.05 -2.21
C GLU A 110 4.31 -12.68 -2.76
N ILE A 111 3.50 -12.12 -3.68
CA ILE A 111 3.71 -10.76 -4.20
C ILE A 111 3.61 -9.74 -3.05
N VAL A 112 2.61 -9.87 -2.17
CA VAL A 112 2.44 -9.00 -1.01
C VAL A 112 3.63 -9.09 -0.06
N ASP A 113 4.12 -10.30 0.27
CA ASP A 113 5.28 -10.48 1.15
C ASP A 113 6.55 -9.82 0.60
N ILE A 114 6.80 -9.96 -0.71
CA ILE A 114 7.95 -9.31 -1.38
C ILE A 114 7.77 -7.79 -1.37
N ALA A 115 6.56 -7.28 -1.66
CA ALA A 115 6.28 -5.85 -1.66
C ALA A 115 6.46 -5.23 -0.27
N VAL A 116 5.96 -5.87 0.78
CA VAL A 116 6.13 -5.47 2.18
C VAL A 116 7.61 -5.45 2.58
N SER A 117 8.34 -6.51 2.22
CA SER A 117 9.78 -6.63 2.49
C SER A 117 10.58 -5.53 1.79
N SER A 118 10.23 -5.22 0.54
CA SER A 118 10.87 -4.16 -0.24
C SER A 118 10.62 -2.77 0.36
N GLN A 119 9.38 -2.50 0.77
CA GLN A 119 9.02 -1.23 1.42
C GLN A 119 9.71 -1.05 2.79
N ARG A 120 9.85 -2.13 3.57
CA ARG A 120 10.63 -2.11 4.82
C ARG A 120 12.11 -1.84 4.55
N LYS A 121 12.68 -2.48 3.53
CA LYS A 121 14.10 -2.38 3.17
C LYS A 121 14.49 -0.97 2.74
N CYS A 122 13.65 -0.27 1.98
CA CYS A 122 13.89 1.11 1.56
C CYS A 122 13.43 2.17 2.61
N GLY A 123 12.80 1.74 3.71
CA GLY A 123 12.36 2.65 4.76
C GLY A 123 11.19 3.57 4.38
N CYS A 124 10.45 3.27 3.31
CA CYS A 124 9.29 4.06 2.90
C CYS A 124 8.01 3.75 3.69
N THR A 125 8.09 2.84 4.66
CA THR A 125 6.99 2.48 5.56
C THR A 125 7.48 2.28 6.99
N ILE A 126 6.58 2.52 7.95
CA ILE A 126 6.85 2.27 9.39
C ILE A 126 6.37 0.86 9.78
N THR A 127 5.21 0.43 9.28
CA THR A 127 4.56 -0.84 9.64
C THR A 127 4.81 -1.97 8.64
N GLY A 128 5.32 -1.64 7.46
CA GLY A 128 5.41 -2.55 6.31
C GLY A 128 4.21 -2.44 5.37
N SER A 129 3.17 -1.67 5.73
CA SER A 129 1.99 -1.40 4.89
C SER A 129 1.34 -2.67 4.31
N MET A 130 1.20 -3.73 5.13
CA MET A 130 0.61 -5.01 4.72
C MET A 130 -0.83 -4.83 4.21
N ASP A 131 -1.64 -4.08 4.94
CA ASP A 131 -3.02 -3.74 4.58
C ASP A 131 -3.10 -2.92 3.28
N ASP A 132 -2.22 -1.94 3.12
CA ASP A 132 -2.14 -1.11 1.92
C ASP A 132 -1.73 -1.94 0.70
N THR A 133 -0.81 -2.88 0.89
CA THR A 133 -0.30 -3.76 -0.15
C THR A 133 -1.37 -4.75 -0.61
N TRP A 134 -2.11 -5.35 0.32
CA TRP A 134 -3.28 -6.17 -0.01
C TRP A 134 -4.34 -5.38 -0.78
N ALA A 135 -4.68 -4.18 -0.32
CA ALA A 135 -5.66 -3.32 -0.98
C ALA A 135 -5.22 -2.86 -2.39
N SER A 136 -3.92 -2.84 -2.66
CA SER A 136 -3.39 -2.49 -3.99
C SER A 136 -3.50 -3.62 -5.01
N ILE A 137 -3.68 -4.87 -4.59
CA ILE A 137 -3.62 -6.04 -5.48
C ILE A 137 -4.92 -6.86 -5.51
N SER A 138 -5.69 -6.89 -4.42
CA SER A 138 -6.94 -7.65 -4.30
C SER A 138 -8.17 -6.75 -4.29
N SER A 139 -9.36 -7.33 -4.56
CA SER A 139 -10.64 -6.66 -4.37
C SER A 139 -11.01 -6.56 -2.88
N GLY A 140 -12.01 -5.72 -2.59
CA GLY A 140 -12.56 -5.56 -1.26
C GLY A 140 -11.60 -4.96 -0.25
N TRP A 141 -11.90 -5.18 1.02
CA TRP A 141 -11.08 -4.74 2.14
C TRP A 141 -10.58 -5.94 2.95
N LYS A 142 -9.38 -5.79 3.55
CA LYS A 142 -8.80 -6.81 4.43
C LYS A 142 -8.28 -6.17 5.71
N LEU A 143 -8.76 -6.70 6.84
CA LEU A 143 -8.19 -6.44 8.16
C LEU A 143 -7.04 -7.42 8.36
N VAL A 144 -5.84 -6.90 8.62
CA VAL A 144 -4.64 -7.74 8.69
C VAL A 144 -3.83 -7.52 9.98
N ASP A 145 -3.09 -8.55 10.36
CA ASP A 145 -1.99 -8.48 11.32
C ASP A 145 -0.67 -8.35 10.55
N PRO A 146 -0.03 -7.18 10.52
CA PRO A 146 1.18 -6.94 9.73
C PRO A 146 2.44 -7.64 10.27
N LYS A 147 2.33 -8.37 11.38
CA LYS A 147 3.42 -9.15 11.97
C LYS A 147 3.52 -10.56 11.40
N LYS A 148 2.48 -11.00 10.69
CA LYS A 148 2.42 -12.31 10.04
C LYS A 148 2.83 -12.25 8.58
N SER A 149 3.07 -13.41 7.96
CA SER A 149 3.19 -13.52 6.51
C SER A 149 1.88 -13.14 5.85
N ALA A 150 1.91 -12.72 4.60
CA ALA A 150 0.71 -12.31 3.88
C ALA A 150 -0.37 -13.39 3.88
N SER A 151 0.00 -14.65 3.66
CA SER A 151 -0.91 -15.80 3.66
C SER A 151 -1.60 -16.07 5.00
N GLU A 152 -1.02 -15.60 6.12
CA GLU A 152 -1.56 -15.77 7.47
C GLU A 152 -2.05 -14.45 8.09
N SER A 153 -1.85 -13.33 7.40
CA SER A 153 -2.08 -12.00 7.96
C SER A 153 -3.55 -11.61 8.03
N VAL A 154 -4.39 -12.15 7.13
CA VAL A 154 -5.79 -11.76 7.01
C VAL A 154 -6.60 -12.29 8.19
N ILE A 155 -7.19 -11.37 8.96
CA ILE A 155 -8.05 -11.65 10.12
C ILE A 155 -9.51 -11.70 9.68
N LEU A 156 -9.91 -10.73 8.83
CA LEU A 156 -11.26 -10.58 8.31
C LEU A 156 -11.16 -9.89 6.95
N GLU A 157 -12.06 -10.21 6.06
CA GLU A 157 -12.18 -9.57 4.75
C GLU A 157 -13.64 -9.39 4.36
N GLY A 158 -13.91 -8.45 3.45
CA GLY A 158 -15.24 -8.22 2.93
C GLY A 158 -15.21 -7.32 1.70
N GLU A 159 -16.38 -7.12 1.12
CA GLU A 159 -16.59 -6.30 -0.07
C GLU A 159 -17.47 -5.10 0.28
N ILE A 160 -17.40 -4.06 -0.52
CA ILE A 160 -18.40 -2.99 -0.54
C ILE A 160 -19.21 -3.23 -1.81
N GLU A 161 -20.47 -3.62 -1.65
CA GLU A 161 -21.33 -4.04 -2.77
C GLU A 161 -21.80 -2.88 -3.67
N ASP A 162 -21.78 -1.65 -3.14
CA ASP A 162 -22.29 -0.49 -3.86
C ASP A 162 -21.19 0.21 -4.68
N GLU A 163 -21.54 0.66 -5.89
CA GLU A 163 -20.73 1.59 -6.65
C GLU A 163 -20.62 2.92 -5.89
N MET A 164 -19.41 3.25 -5.43
CA MET A 164 -19.16 4.46 -4.67
C MET A 164 -18.32 5.46 -5.43
N ILE A 165 -18.69 6.73 -5.31
CA ILE A 165 -17.89 7.84 -5.79
C ILE A 165 -17.06 8.36 -4.61
N ILE A 166 -15.74 8.38 -4.78
CA ILE A 166 -14.80 8.92 -3.79
C ILE A 166 -14.32 10.28 -4.28
N PHE A 167 -14.54 11.32 -3.48
CA PHE A 167 -13.98 12.65 -3.71
C PHE A 167 -12.68 12.79 -2.94
N LEU A 168 -11.59 13.07 -3.66
CA LEU A 168 -10.28 13.32 -3.07
C LEU A 168 -10.03 14.82 -2.97
N ILE A 169 -9.80 15.31 -1.76
CA ILE A 169 -9.39 16.69 -1.50
C ILE A 169 -7.88 16.69 -1.25
N LEU A 170 -7.13 17.22 -2.22
CA LEU A 170 -5.67 17.31 -2.13
C LEU A 170 -5.29 18.57 -1.36
N ARG A 171 -4.72 18.40 -0.17
CA ARG A 171 -4.34 19.48 0.75
C ARG A 171 -2.83 19.77 0.75
N GLY A 172 -2.10 19.23 -0.24
CA GLY A 172 -0.65 19.37 -0.33
C GLY A 172 0.12 18.33 0.51
N SER A 173 1.44 18.44 0.51
CA SER A 173 2.30 17.53 1.26
C SER A 173 2.14 17.72 2.76
N ARG A 174 2.18 16.63 3.51
CA ARG A 174 2.15 16.69 4.98
C ARG A 174 3.35 17.48 5.50
N SER A 175 3.09 18.47 6.35
CA SER A 175 4.13 19.26 7.01
C SER A 175 4.66 18.59 8.29
N ASN A 176 3.88 17.72 8.92
CA ASN A 176 4.18 17.15 10.22
C ASN A 176 4.82 15.76 10.10
N ILE A 177 5.87 15.53 10.89
CA ILE A 177 6.48 14.22 11.04
C ILE A 177 5.52 13.30 11.79
N ILE A 178 5.25 12.11 11.24
CA ILE A 178 4.43 11.10 11.90
C ILE A 178 5.17 10.59 13.16
N LYS A 179 4.57 10.80 14.33
CA LYS A 179 5.04 10.26 15.60
C LYS A 179 4.16 9.07 15.98
N VAL A 180 4.76 7.89 16.07
CA VAL A 180 4.04 6.64 16.42
C VAL A 180 3.35 6.76 17.78
N SER A 181 3.96 7.46 18.75
CA SER A 181 3.39 7.71 20.08
C SER A 181 1.99 8.35 20.00
N ASN A 182 1.84 9.37 19.15
CA ASN A 182 0.56 10.09 19.01
C ASN A 182 -0.57 9.15 18.54
N PHE A 183 -0.25 8.20 17.65
CA PHE A 183 -1.22 7.19 17.21
C PHE A 183 -1.59 6.24 18.36
N LYS A 184 -0.65 5.82 19.18
CA LYS A 184 -0.91 4.97 20.35
C LYS A 184 -1.75 5.68 21.42
N GLU A 185 -1.60 6.99 21.57
CA GLU A 185 -2.44 7.81 22.46
C GLU A 185 -3.92 7.84 22.01
N GLN A 186 -4.19 7.67 20.72
CA GLN A 186 -5.54 7.60 20.16
C GLN A 186 -6.10 6.16 20.09
N SER A 187 -5.46 5.19 20.75
CA SER A 187 -5.85 3.77 20.69
C SER A 187 -7.34 3.52 20.92
N ARG A 188 -7.97 4.24 21.87
CA ARG A 188 -9.41 4.12 22.17
C ARG A 188 -10.31 4.48 20.99
N ILE A 189 -9.90 5.46 20.16
CA ILE A 189 -10.66 5.84 18.96
C ILE A 189 -10.42 4.80 17.87
N PHE A 190 -9.19 4.30 17.72
CA PHE A 190 -8.89 3.20 16.79
C PHE A 190 -9.60 1.89 17.19
N GLU A 191 -9.75 1.58 18.49
CA GLU A 191 -10.55 0.45 18.98
C GLU A 191 -12.01 0.54 18.53
N ARG A 192 -12.62 1.72 18.60
CA ARG A 192 -13.99 1.93 18.09
C ARG A 192 -14.08 1.74 16.58
N ALA A 193 -13.05 2.16 15.81
CA ALA A 193 -12.99 1.91 14.37
C ALA A 193 -12.88 0.40 14.10
N LEU A 194 -12.06 -0.34 14.87
CA LEU A 194 -11.96 -1.79 14.78
C LEU A 194 -13.29 -2.47 15.11
N ASP A 195 -13.96 -2.06 16.19
CA ASP A 195 -15.28 -2.59 16.55
C ASP A 195 -16.31 -2.37 15.43
N SER A 196 -16.26 -1.22 14.75
CA SER A 196 -17.11 -0.95 13.59
C SER A 196 -16.81 -1.89 12.43
N ILE A 197 -15.54 -2.24 12.15
CA ILE A 197 -15.17 -3.25 11.15
C ILE A 197 -15.77 -4.61 11.52
N LEU A 198 -15.61 -5.02 12.78
CA LEU A 198 -16.12 -6.31 13.28
C LEU A 198 -17.65 -6.41 13.24
N GLN A 199 -18.35 -5.26 13.19
CA GLN A 199 -19.80 -5.15 13.03
C GLN A 199 -20.22 -4.89 11.58
N ASP A 200 -19.33 -5.02 10.61
CA ASP A 200 -19.57 -4.74 9.18
C ASP A 200 -20.02 -3.30 8.88
N SER A 201 -19.67 -2.36 9.77
CA SER A 201 -19.99 -0.93 9.62
C SER A 201 -18.81 -0.15 9.06
N ILE A 202 -18.43 -0.46 7.81
CA ILE A 202 -17.18 0.02 7.19
C ILE A 202 -17.11 1.55 7.07
N PHE A 203 -18.20 2.23 6.72
CA PHE A 203 -18.23 3.70 6.62
C PHE A 203 -18.04 4.37 7.98
N GLN A 204 -18.61 3.80 9.03
CA GLN A 204 -18.40 4.27 10.40
C GLN A 204 -16.94 4.04 10.81
N ALA A 205 -16.35 2.91 10.44
CA ALA A 205 -14.93 2.63 10.67
C ALA A 205 -14.03 3.67 9.99
N ILE A 206 -14.26 3.97 8.70
CA ILE A 206 -13.50 4.98 7.94
C ILE A 206 -13.59 6.34 8.63
N SER A 207 -14.80 6.78 9.01
CA SER A 207 -15.01 8.07 9.67
C SER A 207 -14.32 8.15 11.03
N THR A 208 -14.45 7.09 11.85
CA THR A 208 -13.82 7.01 13.16
C THR A 208 -12.30 6.95 13.07
N ASN A 209 -11.77 6.16 12.11
CA ASN A 209 -10.34 6.13 11.80
C ASN A 209 -9.83 7.51 11.35
N GLY A 210 -10.57 8.21 10.50
CA GLY A 210 -10.23 9.56 10.05
C GLY A 210 -10.08 10.53 11.24
N MET A 211 -11.00 10.50 12.19
CA MET A 211 -10.91 11.31 13.42
C MET A 211 -9.68 10.95 14.26
N ALA A 212 -9.39 9.65 14.42
CA ALA A 212 -8.20 9.19 15.17
C ALA A 212 -6.90 9.63 14.50
N VAL A 213 -6.81 9.54 13.17
CA VAL A 213 -5.64 9.98 12.39
C VAL A 213 -5.49 11.50 12.49
N ALA A 214 -6.55 12.27 12.33
CA ALA A 214 -6.50 13.73 12.46
C ALA A 214 -6.00 14.17 13.85
N ALA A 215 -6.51 13.56 14.90
CA ALA A 215 -6.05 13.81 16.27
C ALA A 215 -4.57 13.41 16.45
N ALA A 216 -4.14 12.26 15.92
CA ALA A 216 -2.76 11.79 16.03
C ALA A 216 -1.76 12.65 15.23
N THR A 217 -2.23 13.30 14.16
CA THR A 217 -1.41 14.17 13.29
C THR A 217 -1.55 15.66 13.63
N GLU A 218 -2.35 16.00 14.64
CA GLU A 218 -2.66 17.38 15.03
C GLU A 218 -3.23 18.21 13.85
N ASP A 219 -4.09 17.57 13.04
CA ASP A 219 -4.70 18.15 11.86
C ASP A 219 -6.13 18.65 12.18
N ASP A 220 -6.21 19.82 12.80
CA ASP A 220 -7.48 20.44 13.20
C ASP A 220 -8.41 20.75 12.02
N GLU A 221 -7.85 20.96 10.81
CA GLU A 221 -8.65 21.25 9.63
C GLU A 221 -9.36 20.01 9.08
N ALA A 222 -8.81 18.82 9.32
CA ALA A 222 -9.45 17.56 8.90
C ALA A 222 -10.67 17.19 9.73
N VAL A 223 -10.85 17.83 10.90
CA VAL A 223 -11.96 17.57 11.85
C VAL A 223 -13.10 18.58 11.69
N ARG A 224 -12.89 19.70 11.02
CA ARG A 224 -13.89 20.76 10.74
C ARG A 224 -14.60 20.52 9.44
#